data_69a6b25977f3ffa45cebcf59b2ccf524
#
_entry.id   69a6b25977f3ffa45cebcf59b2ccf524
#
_cell.length_a   1.000
_cell.length_b   1.000
_cell.length_c   1.000
_cell.angle_alpha   90.00
_cell.angle_beta   90.00
_cell.angle_gamma   90.00
#
_symmetry.space_group_name_H-M   'P 1'
#
loop_
_entity.id
_entity.type
_entity.pdbx_description
1 polymer ?
#
loop_
_entity_poly.entity_id
_entity_poly.type
_entity_poly.pdbx_seq_one_letter_code
_entity_poly.pdbx_strand_id
1 'polypeptide(L)'
;MNQKLGEIISRFTGKTILVVGDVMLDEYIWGEVERISPEAPVPVMRVKNETWVPGGAANVSHNISSLGGRSVIAGVIGDDSPGRKLSALLRKNGIDARGLMIDPGRPTVTKSRILAGHQQIVRIDREVTHDLSDSLRANILKSISKMIDEIDGIILEDYAKGVINQELIRELIELAVSRNIFIVVDPNSYRQLSYRGASLVSPNYKEAVEAAGLGREVELEELGRALIKKWGSRSVLITLGEEGMCLFEKGKKSFHIPTIAREVFDVSGAGDTVIGTVSLSLAAGAELEEAASLANSAAGVVVGKLGTATVTHEELRSALNWQ
;
A
#
# COMPACT_ATOMS: atom_id res chain seq x y z
N MET A 1 -9.40 8.34 -24.75
CA MET A 1 -8.67 7.91 -23.52
C MET A 1 -9.52 6.96 -22.71
N ASN A 2 -10.73 7.30 -22.30
CA ASN A 2 -11.59 6.46 -21.43
C ASN A 2 -11.90 5.06 -21.96
N GLN A 3 -12.09 4.89 -23.29
CA GLN A 3 -12.29 3.55 -23.87
C GLN A 3 -11.05 2.65 -23.64
N LYS A 4 -9.83 3.17 -23.87
CA LYS A 4 -8.58 2.42 -23.65
C LYS A 4 -8.39 2.06 -22.18
N LEU A 5 -8.69 2.99 -21.27
CA LEU A 5 -8.65 2.74 -19.82
C LEU A 5 -9.67 1.66 -19.40
N GLY A 6 -10.88 1.70 -19.98
CA GLY A 6 -11.90 0.65 -19.77
C GLY A 6 -11.47 -0.74 -20.25
N GLU A 7 -10.72 -0.82 -21.36
CA GLU A 7 -10.15 -2.06 -21.87
C GLU A 7 -9.03 -2.59 -20.95
N ILE A 8 -8.20 -1.70 -20.36
CA ILE A 8 -7.19 -2.07 -19.37
C ILE A 8 -7.86 -2.67 -18.13
N ILE A 9 -8.87 -2.00 -17.56
CA ILE A 9 -9.62 -2.50 -16.40
C ILE A 9 -10.20 -3.90 -16.69
N SER A 10 -10.75 -4.14 -17.88
CA SER A 10 -11.32 -5.46 -18.22
C SER A 10 -10.30 -6.60 -18.21
N ARG A 11 -9.00 -6.29 -18.30
CA ARG A 11 -7.88 -7.25 -18.26
C ARG A 11 -7.29 -7.47 -16.86
N PHE A 12 -7.84 -6.85 -15.82
CA PHE A 12 -7.41 -7.07 -14.44
C PHE A 12 -7.63 -8.51 -13.98
N THR A 13 -8.74 -9.10 -14.43
CA THR A 13 -9.04 -10.52 -14.14
C THR A 13 -7.94 -11.43 -14.69
N GLY A 14 -7.44 -12.31 -13.84
CA GLY A 14 -6.37 -13.24 -14.17
C GLY A 14 -4.95 -12.70 -13.99
N LYS A 15 -4.79 -11.41 -13.69
CA LYS A 15 -3.50 -10.84 -13.32
C LYS A 15 -3.17 -11.13 -11.87
N THR A 16 -1.92 -11.50 -11.59
CA THR A 16 -1.46 -11.89 -10.27
C THR A 16 -0.36 -10.94 -9.79
N ILE A 17 -0.61 -10.25 -8.68
CA ILE A 17 0.36 -9.36 -8.04
C ILE A 17 0.83 -9.96 -6.71
N LEU A 18 2.13 -10.05 -6.55
CA LEU A 18 2.76 -10.37 -5.27
C LEU A 18 2.99 -9.09 -4.47
N VAL A 19 2.42 -9.02 -3.27
CA VAL A 19 2.65 -7.93 -2.31
C VAL A 19 3.59 -8.44 -1.22
N VAL A 20 4.75 -7.83 -1.09
CA VAL A 20 5.76 -8.16 -0.07
C VAL A 20 5.91 -6.97 0.87
N GLY A 21 5.68 -7.16 2.16
CA GLY A 21 5.84 -6.04 3.09
C GLY A 21 5.29 -6.26 4.48
N ASP A 22 5.16 -5.16 5.19
CA ASP A 22 4.68 -5.12 6.56
C ASP A 22 3.16 -5.30 6.61
N VAL A 23 2.73 -6.51 6.97
CA VAL A 23 1.30 -6.83 7.16
C VAL A 23 0.83 -6.41 8.53
N MET A 24 -0.38 -5.88 8.62
CA MET A 24 -0.96 -5.46 9.90
C MET A 24 -2.46 -5.67 9.96
N LEU A 25 -2.98 -5.67 11.18
CA LEU A 25 -4.40 -5.69 11.49
C LEU A 25 -4.82 -4.31 11.98
N ASP A 26 -5.68 -3.64 11.23
CA ASP A 26 -6.35 -2.43 11.70
C ASP A 26 -7.62 -2.81 12.46
N GLU A 27 -7.72 -2.34 13.70
CA GLU A 27 -8.85 -2.59 14.60
C GLU A 27 -9.54 -1.27 14.91
N TYR A 28 -10.85 -1.24 14.77
CA TYR A 28 -11.69 -0.10 15.12
C TYR A 28 -12.62 -0.49 16.25
N ILE A 29 -12.49 0.19 17.38
CA ILE A 29 -13.31 -0.02 18.59
C ILE A 29 -14.23 1.17 18.74
N TRP A 30 -15.50 0.96 18.44
CA TRP A 30 -16.54 1.99 18.47
C TRP A 30 -17.27 1.97 19.81
N GLY A 31 -17.49 3.15 20.40
CA GLY A 31 -18.20 3.25 21.65
C GLY A 31 -18.72 4.64 21.97
N GLU A 32 -19.18 4.78 23.19
CA GLU A 32 -19.68 6.03 23.77
C GLU A 32 -18.92 6.35 25.06
N VAL A 33 -18.55 7.63 25.19
CA VAL A 33 -17.96 8.17 26.43
C VAL A 33 -19.07 8.85 27.23
N GLU A 34 -19.42 8.27 28.38
CA GLU A 34 -20.53 8.76 29.23
C GLU A 34 -20.01 9.41 30.52
N ARG A 35 -18.78 9.11 30.92
CA ARG A 35 -18.23 9.58 32.21
C ARG A 35 -16.72 9.67 32.17
N ILE A 36 -16.18 10.44 33.13
CA ILE A 36 -14.76 10.42 33.47
C ILE A 36 -14.52 9.33 34.52
N SER A 37 -13.38 8.66 34.46
CA SER A 37 -13.00 7.64 35.42
C SER A 37 -12.81 8.24 36.83
N PRO A 38 -13.26 7.56 37.88
CA PRO A 38 -12.94 7.97 39.26
C PRO A 38 -11.46 7.69 39.63
N GLU A 39 -10.75 6.88 38.82
CA GLU A 39 -9.36 6.48 39.11
C GLU A 39 -8.35 7.46 38.52
N ALA A 40 -8.72 8.20 37.45
CA ALA A 40 -7.87 9.17 36.77
C ALA A 40 -8.74 10.10 35.89
N PRO A 41 -8.26 11.31 35.51
CA PRO A 41 -9.00 12.24 34.65
C PRO A 41 -9.01 11.78 33.17
N VAL A 42 -9.46 10.57 32.92
CA VAL A 42 -9.57 9.95 31.59
C VAL A 42 -11.00 9.52 31.29
N PRO A 43 -11.45 9.58 30.01
CA PRO A 43 -12.78 9.12 29.65
C PRO A 43 -12.91 7.60 29.82
N VAL A 44 -14.07 7.16 30.27
CA VAL A 44 -14.49 5.75 30.27
C VAL A 44 -15.37 5.50 29.05
N MET A 45 -14.88 4.68 28.13
CA MET A 45 -15.62 4.32 26.94
C MET A 45 -16.33 2.97 27.12
N ARG A 46 -17.64 2.95 26.82
CA ARG A 46 -18.42 1.72 26.72
C ARG A 46 -18.41 1.26 25.26
N VAL A 47 -17.73 0.14 24.99
CA VAL A 47 -17.65 -0.46 23.65
C VAL A 47 -19.02 -0.91 23.16
N LYS A 48 -19.34 -0.57 21.93
CA LYS A 48 -20.59 -0.93 21.23
C LYS A 48 -20.35 -1.90 20.08
N ASN A 49 -19.25 -1.70 19.37
CA ASN A 49 -18.89 -2.50 18.20
C ASN A 49 -17.38 -2.57 18.04
N GLU A 50 -16.91 -3.65 17.45
CA GLU A 50 -15.51 -3.84 17.06
C GLU A 50 -15.46 -4.34 15.61
N THR A 51 -14.58 -3.76 14.82
CA THR A 51 -14.34 -4.20 13.44
C THR A 51 -12.86 -4.34 13.17
N TRP A 52 -12.50 -5.28 12.30
CA TRP A 52 -11.13 -5.55 11.91
C TRP A 52 -11.02 -5.53 10.40
N VAL A 53 -9.99 -4.88 9.88
CA VAL A 53 -9.71 -4.82 8.45
C VAL A 53 -8.22 -5.08 8.20
N PRO A 54 -7.86 -5.60 7.01
CA PRO A 54 -6.47 -5.69 6.59
C PRO A 54 -5.83 -4.31 6.52
N GLY A 55 -4.59 -4.15 7.02
CA GLY A 55 -3.82 -2.91 6.98
C GLY A 55 -2.43 -3.11 6.37
N GLY A 56 -1.77 -2.04 5.95
CA GLY A 56 -0.48 -2.07 5.29
C GLY A 56 -0.49 -2.95 4.05
N ALA A 57 0.52 -3.80 3.86
CA ALA A 57 0.61 -4.72 2.73
C ALA A 57 -0.66 -5.59 2.55
N ALA A 58 -1.37 -5.91 3.65
CA ALA A 58 -2.63 -6.63 3.57
C ALA A 58 -3.77 -5.77 2.99
N ASN A 59 -3.77 -4.44 3.19
CA ASN A 59 -4.73 -3.54 2.57
C ASN A 59 -4.45 -3.35 1.07
N VAL A 60 -3.19 -3.25 0.66
CA VAL A 60 -2.81 -3.27 -0.77
C VAL A 60 -3.34 -4.54 -1.44
N SER A 61 -3.12 -5.71 -0.81
CA SER A 61 -3.64 -6.98 -1.32
C SER A 61 -5.17 -7.01 -1.41
N HIS A 62 -5.86 -6.39 -0.46
CA HIS A 62 -7.32 -6.28 -0.46
C HIS A 62 -7.82 -5.39 -1.60
N ASN A 63 -7.14 -4.27 -1.89
CA ASN A 63 -7.45 -3.41 -3.03
C ASN A 63 -7.31 -4.15 -4.36
N ILE A 64 -6.21 -4.91 -4.55
CA ILE A 64 -6.00 -5.71 -5.76
C ILE A 64 -7.13 -6.72 -5.95
N SER A 65 -7.51 -7.45 -4.90
CA SER A 65 -8.60 -8.44 -4.97
C SER A 65 -9.95 -7.78 -5.25
N SER A 66 -10.24 -6.62 -4.65
CA SER A 66 -11.49 -5.86 -4.87
C SER A 66 -11.60 -5.34 -6.31
N LEU A 67 -10.47 -5.01 -6.95
CA LEU A 67 -10.39 -4.63 -8.37
C LEU A 67 -10.51 -5.82 -9.34
N GLY A 68 -10.61 -7.06 -8.84
CA GLY A 68 -10.76 -8.26 -9.64
C GLY A 68 -9.45 -8.94 -10.05
N GLY A 69 -8.30 -8.45 -9.58
CA GLY A 69 -7.01 -9.12 -9.71
C GLY A 69 -6.81 -10.24 -8.69
N ARG A 70 -5.79 -11.06 -8.87
CA ARG A 70 -5.32 -12.04 -7.88
C ARG A 70 -4.19 -11.44 -7.07
N SER A 71 -4.29 -11.53 -5.74
CA SER A 71 -3.21 -11.09 -4.85
C SER A 71 -2.60 -12.26 -4.09
N VAL A 72 -1.27 -12.33 -4.11
CA VAL A 72 -0.47 -13.19 -3.24
C VAL A 72 0.26 -12.28 -2.26
N ILE A 73 0.22 -12.58 -0.97
CA ILE A 73 0.88 -11.77 0.04
C ILE A 73 2.04 -12.53 0.69
N ALA A 74 3.16 -11.83 0.88
CA ALA A 74 4.34 -12.31 1.61
C ALA A 74 4.73 -11.30 2.68
N GLY A 75 4.93 -11.78 3.89
CA GLY A 75 5.26 -10.98 5.05
C GLY A 75 5.31 -11.82 6.31
N VAL A 76 5.24 -11.19 7.48
CA VAL A 76 5.38 -11.88 8.76
C VAL A 76 4.25 -11.50 9.70
N ILE A 77 3.70 -12.50 10.39
CA ILE A 77 2.73 -12.37 11.47
C ILE A 77 3.25 -13.08 12.72
N GLY A 78 2.74 -12.72 13.88
CA GLY A 78 3.00 -13.43 15.13
C GLY A 78 2.16 -14.71 15.26
N ASP A 79 2.55 -15.59 16.18
CA ASP A 79 1.69 -16.70 16.62
C ASP A 79 0.71 -16.23 17.71
N ASP A 80 -0.18 -15.33 17.34
CA ASP A 80 -1.10 -14.65 18.26
C ASP A 80 -2.53 -14.57 17.71
N SER A 81 -3.46 -14.04 18.53
CA SER A 81 -4.86 -13.87 18.15
C SER A 81 -5.03 -12.89 16.97
N PRO A 82 -4.35 -11.72 16.93
CA PRO A 82 -4.36 -10.83 15.76
C PRO A 82 -3.89 -11.51 14.48
N GLY A 83 -2.83 -12.31 14.52
CA GLY A 83 -2.32 -13.05 13.35
C GLY A 83 -3.33 -14.05 12.80
N ARG A 84 -4.02 -14.78 13.68
CA ARG A 84 -5.11 -15.68 13.29
C ARG A 84 -6.30 -14.92 12.68
N LYS A 85 -6.67 -13.77 13.26
CA LYS A 85 -7.73 -12.89 12.71
C LYS A 85 -7.35 -12.38 11.32
N LEU A 86 -6.13 -11.84 11.17
CA LEU A 86 -5.65 -11.35 9.87
C LEU A 86 -5.65 -12.46 8.81
N SER A 87 -5.14 -13.65 9.14
CA SER A 87 -5.16 -14.81 8.22
C SER A 87 -6.58 -15.20 7.79
N ALA A 88 -7.55 -15.11 8.71
CA ALA A 88 -8.95 -15.37 8.39
C ALA A 88 -9.54 -14.30 7.46
N LEU A 89 -9.23 -13.01 7.68
CA LEU A 89 -9.63 -11.90 6.83
C LEU A 89 -9.05 -12.01 5.42
N LEU A 90 -7.76 -12.33 5.29
CA LEU A 90 -7.11 -12.54 4.00
C LEU A 90 -7.81 -13.64 3.20
N ARG A 91 -8.08 -14.77 3.84
CA ARG A 91 -8.82 -15.88 3.19
C ARG A 91 -10.23 -15.48 2.78
N LYS A 92 -10.96 -14.75 3.66
CA LYS A 92 -12.31 -14.23 3.37
C LYS A 92 -12.32 -13.33 2.13
N ASN A 93 -11.27 -12.53 1.94
CA ASN A 93 -11.11 -11.59 0.83
C ASN A 93 -10.46 -12.22 -0.41
N GLY A 94 -10.28 -13.55 -0.45
CA GLY A 94 -9.70 -14.26 -1.60
C GLY A 94 -8.20 -14.01 -1.82
N ILE A 95 -7.48 -13.54 -0.80
CA ILE A 95 -6.05 -13.25 -0.86
C ILE A 95 -5.25 -14.52 -0.56
N ASP A 96 -4.32 -14.87 -1.42
CA ASP A 96 -3.45 -16.02 -1.26
C ASP A 96 -2.32 -15.69 -0.25
N ALA A 97 -2.40 -16.27 0.92
CA ALA A 97 -1.48 -16.02 2.04
C ALA A 97 -0.32 -17.03 2.14
N ARG A 98 -0.03 -17.82 1.09
CA ARG A 98 1.06 -18.84 1.12
C ARG A 98 2.46 -18.26 1.31
N GLY A 99 2.65 -16.96 1.13
CA GLY A 99 3.89 -16.23 1.40
C GLY A 99 4.01 -15.68 2.82
N LEU A 100 2.98 -15.80 3.67
CA LEU A 100 3.06 -15.37 5.07
C LEU A 100 3.85 -16.37 5.92
N MET A 101 4.77 -15.81 6.72
CA MET A 101 5.55 -16.57 7.71
C MET A 101 5.07 -16.23 9.12
N ILE A 102 5.14 -17.23 10.02
CA ILE A 102 4.88 -17.02 11.45
C ILE A 102 6.21 -16.84 12.16
N ASP A 103 6.34 -15.72 12.88
CA ASP A 103 7.47 -15.47 13.79
C ASP A 103 6.94 -15.38 15.23
N PRO A 104 7.15 -16.43 16.05
CA PRO A 104 6.70 -16.42 17.44
C PRO A 104 7.46 -15.41 18.32
N GLY A 105 8.57 -14.85 17.81
CA GLY A 105 9.39 -13.86 18.49
C GLY A 105 8.87 -12.42 18.36
N ARG A 106 7.80 -12.19 17.55
CA ARG A 106 7.19 -10.85 17.39
C ARG A 106 5.67 -10.91 17.43
N PRO A 107 5.00 -9.84 17.92
CA PRO A 107 3.56 -9.73 17.79
C PRO A 107 3.18 -9.43 16.34
N THR A 108 1.98 -9.85 15.94
CA THR A 108 1.34 -9.32 14.73
C THR A 108 1.13 -7.81 14.89
N VAL A 109 1.58 -7.03 13.93
CA VAL A 109 1.38 -5.57 13.97
C VAL A 109 -0.13 -5.28 14.02
N THR A 110 -0.55 -4.52 15.03
CA THR A 110 -1.96 -4.16 15.23
C THR A 110 -2.06 -2.66 15.53
N LYS A 111 -2.99 -2.00 14.84
CA LYS A 111 -3.31 -0.58 15.08
C LYS A 111 -4.76 -0.46 15.52
N SER A 112 -4.99 -0.35 16.84
CA SER A 112 -6.32 -0.24 17.43
C SER A 112 -6.72 1.22 17.57
N ARG A 113 -7.77 1.64 16.85
CA ARG A 113 -8.34 2.99 16.87
C ARG A 113 -9.59 2.98 17.73
N ILE A 114 -9.60 3.78 18.78
CA ILE A 114 -10.70 3.90 19.71
C ILE A 114 -11.49 5.15 19.34
N LEU A 115 -12.77 4.95 18.97
CA LEU A 115 -13.64 6.00 18.44
C LEU A 115 -14.89 6.16 19.28
N ALA A 116 -15.17 7.40 19.68
CA ALA A 116 -16.42 7.80 20.34
C ALA A 116 -17.22 8.69 19.38
N GLY A 117 -18.32 8.16 18.86
CA GLY A 117 -19.06 8.83 17.79
C GLY A 117 -18.17 9.00 16.55
N HIS A 118 -17.92 10.26 16.16
CA HIS A 118 -17.06 10.61 15.01
C HIS A 118 -15.62 10.99 15.40
N GLN A 119 -15.28 10.95 16.69
CA GLN A 119 -13.97 11.38 17.18
C GLN A 119 -13.07 10.20 17.53
N GLN A 120 -11.85 10.19 17.00
CA GLN A 120 -10.83 9.26 17.46
C GLN A 120 -10.25 9.76 18.79
N ILE A 121 -10.39 8.95 19.85
CA ILE A 121 -9.91 9.26 21.19
C ILE A 121 -8.44 8.93 21.34
N VAL A 122 -8.03 7.74 20.88
CA VAL A 122 -6.65 7.26 20.97
C VAL A 122 -6.39 6.18 19.92
N ARG A 123 -5.13 6.03 19.51
CA ARG A 123 -4.66 4.87 18.75
C ARG A 123 -3.63 4.11 19.58
N ILE A 124 -3.77 2.80 19.65
CA ILE A 124 -2.86 1.90 20.34
C ILE A 124 -2.15 1.05 19.28
N ASP A 125 -0.83 1.19 19.18
CA ASP A 125 0.00 0.45 18.24
C ASP A 125 0.74 -0.67 19.01
N ARG A 126 0.54 -1.94 18.59
CA ARG A 126 1.33 -3.10 19.03
C ARG A 126 2.20 -3.52 17.89
N GLU A 127 3.47 -3.28 18.01
CA GLU A 127 4.43 -3.49 16.92
C GLU A 127 5.86 -3.67 17.43
N VAL A 128 6.69 -4.26 16.59
CA VAL A 128 8.15 -4.23 16.68
C VAL A 128 8.70 -3.76 15.34
N THR A 129 9.87 -3.10 15.38
CA THR A 129 10.43 -2.42 14.21
C THR A 129 11.81 -2.94 13.80
N HIS A 130 12.35 -3.93 14.54
CA HIS A 130 13.62 -4.55 14.18
C HIS A 130 13.49 -5.41 12.92
N ASP A 131 14.55 -5.45 12.13
CA ASP A 131 14.60 -6.23 10.91
C ASP A 131 14.40 -7.73 11.17
N LEU A 132 13.93 -8.45 10.15
CA LEU A 132 13.80 -9.90 10.21
C LEU A 132 15.16 -10.57 10.39
N SER A 133 15.18 -11.73 11.03
CA SER A 133 16.36 -12.59 11.02
C SER A 133 16.68 -13.06 9.59
N ASP A 134 17.96 -13.33 9.32
CA ASP A 134 18.40 -13.85 8.01
C ASP A 134 17.69 -15.14 7.62
N SER A 135 17.40 -16.01 8.59
CA SER A 135 16.68 -17.28 8.36
C SER A 135 15.25 -17.02 7.90
N LEU A 136 14.55 -16.06 8.51
CA LEU A 136 13.17 -15.74 8.17
C LEU A 136 13.10 -15.05 6.80
N ARG A 137 14.02 -14.10 6.52
CA ARG A 137 14.18 -13.47 5.20
C ARG A 137 14.43 -14.52 4.12
N ALA A 138 15.35 -15.46 4.34
CA ALA A 138 15.63 -16.55 3.40
C ALA A 138 14.41 -17.45 3.14
N ASN A 139 13.58 -17.72 4.16
CA ASN A 139 12.35 -18.47 4.01
C ASN A 139 11.31 -17.73 3.16
N ILE A 140 11.16 -16.41 3.34
CA ILE A 140 10.30 -15.57 2.51
C ILE A 140 10.75 -15.65 1.04
N LEU A 141 12.03 -15.42 0.77
CA LEU A 141 12.60 -15.50 -0.59
C LEU A 141 12.42 -16.87 -1.23
N LYS A 142 12.64 -17.94 -0.45
CA LYS A 142 12.41 -19.31 -0.93
C LYS A 142 10.95 -19.56 -1.27
N SER A 143 10.01 -19.01 -0.49
CA SER A 143 8.59 -19.11 -0.78
C SER A 143 8.24 -18.33 -2.06
N ILE A 144 8.74 -17.10 -2.20
CA ILE A 144 8.53 -16.27 -3.39
C ILE A 144 9.09 -16.93 -4.65
N SER A 145 10.31 -17.48 -4.57
CA SER A 145 10.96 -18.15 -5.71
C SER A 145 10.17 -19.36 -6.24
N LYS A 146 9.37 -20.01 -5.40
CA LYS A 146 8.52 -21.15 -5.82
C LYS A 146 7.28 -20.72 -6.60
N MET A 147 6.84 -19.48 -6.45
CA MET A 147 5.60 -18.97 -7.06
C MET A 147 5.87 -17.87 -8.08
N ILE A 148 7.12 -17.49 -8.31
CA ILE A 148 7.48 -16.33 -9.12
C ILE A 148 6.98 -16.45 -10.58
N ASP A 149 6.90 -17.65 -11.13
CA ASP A 149 6.42 -17.89 -12.49
C ASP A 149 4.91 -17.69 -12.66
N GLU A 150 4.16 -17.56 -11.53
CA GLU A 150 2.73 -17.24 -11.52
C GLU A 150 2.47 -15.72 -11.37
N ILE A 151 3.52 -14.90 -11.21
CA ILE A 151 3.44 -13.50 -10.80
C ILE A 151 3.65 -12.57 -12.00
N ASP A 152 2.74 -11.64 -12.24
CA ASP A 152 2.83 -10.59 -13.28
C ASP A 152 3.57 -9.35 -12.78
N GLY A 153 3.58 -9.06 -11.47
CA GLY A 153 4.23 -7.90 -10.87
C GLY A 153 4.43 -8.03 -9.36
N ILE A 154 5.38 -7.28 -8.81
CA ILE A 154 5.71 -7.26 -7.39
C ILE A 154 5.50 -5.86 -6.82
N ILE A 155 4.88 -5.77 -5.64
CA ILE A 155 4.82 -4.56 -4.82
C ILE A 155 5.69 -4.78 -3.57
N LEU A 156 6.52 -3.78 -3.24
CA LEU A 156 7.19 -3.68 -1.95
C LEU A 156 6.49 -2.61 -1.11
N GLU A 157 6.02 -3.00 0.08
CA GLU A 157 5.22 -2.16 0.97
C GLU A 157 5.95 -1.95 2.29
N ASP A 158 6.60 -0.80 2.45
CA ASP A 158 7.49 -0.50 3.59
C ASP A 158 6.80 0.43 4.62
N TYR A 159 6.35 -0.13 5.73
CA TYR A 159 5.87 0.61 6.91
C TYR A 159 6.91 0.69 8.04
N ALA A 160 8.18 0.35 7.76
CA ALA A 160 9.27 0.29 8.72
C ALA A 160 8.98 -0.62 9.92
N LYS A 161 8.36 -1.79 9.69
CA LYS A 161 8.13 -2.81 10.72
C LYS A 161 9.06 -4.01 10.56
N GLY A 162 10.08 -3.87 9.73
CA GLY A 162 11.23 -4.77 9.64
C GLY A 162 11.13 -5.88 8.61
N VAL A 163 10.02 -6.02 7.86
CA VAL A 163 9.95 -6.97 6.74
C VAL A 163 10.83 -6.50 5.59
N ILE A 164 10.69 -5.23 5.21
CA ILE A 164 11.49 -4.64 4.14
C ILE A 164 12.82 -4.16 4.70
N ASN A 165 13.93 -4.63 4.16
CA ASN A 165 15.29 -4.15 4.41
C ASN A 165 16.10 -4.13 3.10
N GLN A 166 17.32 -3.58 3.12
CA GLN A 166 18.10 -3.39 1.91
C GLN A 166 18.46 -4.70 1.19
N GLU A 167 18.72 -5.75 1.95
CA GLU A 167 19.06 -7.07 1.42
C GLU A 167 17.87 -7.70 0.69
N LEU A 168 16.67 -7.67 1.32
CA LEU A 168 15.46 -8.21 0.71
C LEU A 168 15.09 -7.44 -0.56
N ILE A 169 15.17 -6.09 -0.53
CA ILE A 169 14.93 -5.26 -1.73
C ILE A 169 15.83 -5.67 -2.87
N ARG A 170 17.16 -5.80 -2.62
CA ARG A 170 18.13 -6.18 -3.64
C ARG A 170 17.81 -7.54 -4.24
N GLU A 171 17.57 -8.54 -3.39
CA GLU A 171 17.29 -9.92 -3.81
C GLU A 171 15.98 -10.01 -4.62
N LEU A 172 14.94 -9.26 -4.23
CA LEU A 172 13.67 -9.24 -4.96
C LEU A 172 13.79 -8.48 -6.30
N ILE A 173 14.55 -7.40 -6.37
CA ILE A 173 14.79 -6.68 -7.62
C ILE A 173 15.60 -7.56 -8.59
N GLU A 174 16.66 -8.24 -8.12
CA GLU A 174 17.45 -9.17 -8.93
C GLU A 174 16.56 -10.30 -9.48
N LEU A 175 15.70 -10.88 -8.63
CA LEU A 175 14.74 -11.91 -9.03
C LEU A 175 13.73 -11.39 -10.07
N ALA A 176 13.15 -10.22 -9.84
CA ALA A 176 12.19 -9.60 -10.76
C ALA A 176 12.83 -9.31 -12.13
N VAL A 177 14.03 -8.74 -12.15
CA VAL A 177 14.77 -8.47 -13.39
C VAL A 177 15.08 -9.75 -14.15
N SER A 178 15.48 -10.83 -13.45
CA SER A 178 15.78 -12.12 -14.08
C SER A 178 14.57 -12.79 -14.75
N ARG A 179 13.37 -12.41 -14.33
CA ARG A 179 12.08 -12.94 -14.84
C ARG A 179 11.30 -11.94 -15.67
N ASN A 180 11.89 -10.76 -15.95
CA ASN A 180 11.22 -9.66 -16.67
C ASN A 180 9.89 -9.24 -16.02
N ILE A 181 9.83 -9.24 -14.69
CA ILE A 181 8.71 -8.81 -13.88
C ILE A 181 8.98 -7.40 -13.39
N PHE A 182 7.99 -6.51 -13.45
CA PHE A 182 8.11 -5.17 -12.88
C PHE A 182 8.01 -5.19 -11.35
N ILE A 183 8.65 -4.21 -10.71
CA ILE A 183 8.56 -4.02 -9.27
C ILE A 183 8.20 -2.57 -8.95
N VAL A 184 7.17 -2.38 -8.14
CA VAL A 184 6.67 -1.09 -7.66
C VAL A 184 6.90 -1.01 -6.15
N VAL A 185 7.29 0.16 -5.65
CA VAL A 185 7.63 0.35 -4.24
C VAL A 185 6.82 1.47 -3.65
N ASP A 186 6.17 1.22 -2.51
CA ASP A 186 5.71 2.25 -1.57
C ASP A 186 6.80 2.44 -0.50
N PRO A 187 7.53 3.56 -0.55
CA PRO A 187 8.72 3.75 0.26
C PRO A 187 8.39 4.31 1.64
N ASN A 188 9.19 3.96 2.64
CA ASN A 188 9.21 4.70 3.90
C ASN A 188 10.31 5.76 3.88
N SER A 189 9.94 7.04 4.04
CA SER A 189 10.89 8.18 3.95
C SER A 189 11.93 8.20 5.08
N TYR A 190 11.61 7.63 6.24
CA TYR A 190 12.52 7.59 7.38
C TYR A 190 13.67 6.60 7.20
N ARG A 191 13.54 5.66 6.25
CA ARG A 191 14.58 4.69 5.92
C ARG A 191 15.32 5.13 4.67
N GLN A 192 16.65 5.23 4.75
CA GLN A 192 17.49 5.59 3.60
C GLN A 192 17.81 4.35 2.75
N LEU A 193 16.77 3.71 2.21
CA LEU A 193 16.90 2.53 1.37
C LEU A 193 17.12 2.92 -0.11
N SER A 194 17.81 2.06 -0.83
CA SER A 194 18.00 2.17 -2.27
C SER A 194 17.05 1.22 -2.99
N TYR A 195 16.35 1.74 -4.00
CA TYR A 195 15.44 0.96 -4.83
C TYR A 195 15.96 0.84 -6.28
N ARG A 196 17.29 0.76 -6.41
CA ARG A 196 17.96 0.70 -7.72
C ARG A 196 17.46 -0.48 -8.54
N GLY A 197 16.85 -0.16 -9.69
CA GLY A 197 16.27 -1.13 -10.61
C GLY A 197 14.76 -1.32 -10.45
N ALA A 198 14.12 -0.71 -9.44
CA ALA A 198 12.66 -0.66 -9.35
C ALA A 198 12.06 0.03 -10.59
N SER A 199 10.91 -0.45 -11.04
CA SER A 199 10.18 0.11 -12.17
C SER A 199 9.55 1.44 -11.80
N LEU A 200 8.97 1.51 -10.60
CA LEU A 200 8.30 2.70 -10.07
C LEU A 200 8.48 2.78 -8.55
N VAL A 201 8.66 3.98 -8.01
CA VAL A 201 8.56 4.28 -6.58
C VAL A 201 7.46 5.33 -6.38
N SER A 202 6.56 5.11 -5.42
CA SER A 202 5.35 5.92 -5.27
C SER A 202 5.25 6.58 -3.88
N PRO A 203 6.03 7.62 -3.57
CA PRO A 203 5.92 8.36 -2.32
C PRO A 203 4.75 9.35 -2.33
N ASN A 204 4.26 9.73 -1.15
CA ASN A 204 3.52 10.97 -1.03
C ASN A 204 4.48 12.19 -1.02
N TYR A 205 3.92 13.42 -1.16
CA TYR A 205 4.74 14.63 -1.24
C TYR A 205 5.65 14.83 -0.02
N LYS A 206 5.14 14.56 1.19
CA LYS A 206 5.93 14.68 2.42
C LYS A 206 7.10 13.71 2.43
N GLU A 207 6.84 12.45 2.10
CA GLU A 207 7.87 11.41 1.98
C GLU A 207 8.88 11.73 0.89
N ALA A 208 8.41 12.26 -0.23
CA ALA A 208 9.25 12.70 -1.35
C ALA A 208 10.26 13.76 -0.91
N VAL A 209 9.80 14.82 -0.25
CA VAL A 209 10.64 15.92 0.26
C VAL A 209 11.63 15.41 1.32
N GLU A 210 11.16 14.63 2.28
CA GLU A 210 11.99 14.03 3.32
C GLU A 210 13.06 13.11 2.72
N ALA A 211 12.66 12.23 1.79
CA ALA A 211 13.58 11.34 1.11
C ALA A 211 14.62 12.09 0.28
N ALA A 212 14.22 13.13 -0.43
CA ALA A 212 15.16 13.93 -1.24
C ALA A 212 16.16 14.72 -0.38
N GLY A 213 15.81 15.02 0.87
CA GLY A 213 16.60 15.90 1.74
C GLY A 213 16.59 17.35 1.28
N LEU A 214 15.55 17.77 0.56
CA LEU A 214 15.34 19.11 0.05
C LEU A 214 14.35 19.88 0.93
N GLY A 215 14.35 21.22 0.82
CA GLY A 215 13.38 22.06 1.53
C GLY A 215 11.96 21.86 0.97
N ARG A 216 10.94 22.27 1.76
CA ARG A 216 9.52 22.14 1.36
C ARG A 216 9.11 23.02 0.17
N GLU A 217 9.90 24.04 -0.15
CA GLU A 217 9.68 24.96 -1.27
C GLU A 217 10.35 24.51 -2.57
N VAL A 218 10.79 23.24 -2.64
CA VAL A 218 11.42 22.67 -3.83
C VAL A 218 10.41 22.58 -4.99
N GLU A 219 10.84 22.96 -6.18
CA GLU A 219 10.06 22.76 -7.39
C GLU A 219 9.82 21.27 -7.67
N LEU A 220 8.60 20.91 -8.03
CA LEU A 220 8.17 19.52 -8.19
C LEU A 220 9.01 18.75 -9.23
N GLU A 221 9.43 19.43 -10.31
CA GLU A 221 10.33 18.89 -11.32
C GLU A 221 11.72 18.55 -10.75
N GLU A 222 12.27 19.40 -9.91
CA GLU A 222 13.56 19.19 -9.25
C GLU A 222 13.45 18.01 -8.29
N LEU A 223 12.37 17.95 -7.49
CA LEU A 223 12.08 16.90 -6.54
C LEU A 223 12.01 15.52 -7.23
N GLY A 224 11.23 15.41 -8.30
CA GLY A 224 11.09 14.14 -9.04
C GLY A 224 12.41 13.66 -9.63
N ARG A 225 13.23 14.57 -10.21
CA ARG A 225 14.56 14.23 -10.74
C ARG A 225 15.54 13.79 -9.64
N ALA A 226 15.53 14.49 -8.50
CA ALA A 226 16.35 14.15 -7.34
C ALA A 226 16.04 12.74 -6.84
N LEU A 227 14.76 12.38 -6.73
CA LEU A 227 14.32 11.07 -6.28
C LEU A 227 14.69 9.94 -7.25
N ILE A 228 14.48 10.12 -8.56
CA ILE A 228 14.92 9.14 -9.57
C ILE A 228 16.43 8.88 -9.45
N LYS A 229 17.23 9.94 -9.27
CA LYS A 229 18.69 9.82 -9.09
C LYS A 229 19.03 9.12 -7.77
N LYS A 230 18.38 9.50 -6.67
CA LYS A 230 18.64 8.97 -5.32
C LYS A 230 18.31 7.48 -5.23
N TRP A 231 17.12 7.09 -5.66
CA TRP A 231 16.65 5.71 -5.58
C TRP A 231 17.16 4.82 -6.71
N GLY A 232 17.61 5.42 -7.83
CA GLY A 232 18.05 4.66 -8.99
C GLY A 232 16.91 3.91 -9.68
N SER A 233 15.66 4.33 -9.46
CA SER A 233 14.44 3.78 -10.07
C SER A 233 14.30 4.27 -11.53
N ARG A 234 13.42 3.63 -12.31
CA ARG A 234 13.09 4.06 -13.67
C ARG A 234 12.14 5.25 -13.67
N SER A 235 11.23 5.28 -12.72
CA SER A 235 10.19 6.33 -12.57
C SER A 235 9.83 6.56 -11.10
N VAL A 236 9.17 7.70 -10.85
CA VAL A 236 8.62 8.09 -9.55
C VAL A 236 7.23 8.66 -9.78
N LEU A 237 6.24 8.23 -9.00
CA LEU A 237 4.88 8.78 -8.96
C LEU A 237 4.66 9.46 -7.61
N ILE A 238 4.64 10.79 -7.57
CA ILE A 238 4.41 11.53 -6.32
C ILE A 238 2.92 11.81 -6.18
N THR A 239 2.30 11.35 -5.08
CA THR A 239 0.92 11.72 -4.74
C THR A 239 0.91 13.07 -4.03
N LEU A 240 0.02 13.98 -4.47
CA LEU A 240 -0.02 15.40 -4.08
C LEU A 240 -1.30 15.77 -3.30
N GLY A 241 -2.02 14.76 -2.78
CA GLY A 241 -3.29 14.97 -2.08
C GLY A 241 -4.36 15.59 -2.99
N GLU A 242 -4.86 16.75 -2.62
CA GLU A 242 -5.91 17.46 -3.39
C GLU A 242 -5.47 17.96 -4.78
N GLU A 243 -4.17 18.06 -5.01
CA GLU A 243 -3.61 18.43 -6.33
C GLU A 243 -3.48 17.21 -7.27
N GLY A 244 -3.80 16.00 -6.80
CA GLY A 244 -3.74 14.79 -7.60
C GLY A 244 -2.39 14.08 -7.51
N MET A 245 -1.71 13.85 -8.62
CA MET A 245 -0.39 13.19 -8.63
C MET A 245 0.46 13.60 -9.82
N CYS A 246 1.77 13.39 -9.73
CA CYS A 246 2.71 13.71 -10.78
C CYS A 246 3.66 12.54 -11.04
N LEU A 247 3.71 12.09 -12.28
CA LEU A 247 4.60 11.03 -12.74
C LEU A 247 5.88 11.61 -13.35
N PHE A 248 7.02 11.09 -12.92
CA PHE A 248 8.34 11.40 -13.43
C PHE A 248 8.98 10.14 -14.00
N GLU A 249 9.41 10.21 -15.26
CA GLU A 249 10.15 9.15 -15.93
C GLU A 249 11.50 9.68 -16.40
N LYS A 250 12.53 8.84 -16.33
CA LYS A 250 13.87 9.23 -16.77
C LYS A 250 13.86 9.63 -18.25
N GLY A 251 14.26 10.88 -18.52
CA GLY A 251 14.38 11.39 -19.89
C GLY A 251 13.07 11.87 -20.53
N LYS A 252 11.96 11.86 -19.80
CA LYS A 252 10.68 12.41 -20.25
C LYS A 252 10.32 13.68 -19.48
N LYS A 253 9.31 14.41 -19.95
CA LYS A 253 8.65 15.47 -19.19
C LYS A 253 7.76 14.85 -18.12
N SER A 254 7.57 15.56 -17.01
CA SER A 254 6.62 15.15 -15.99
C SER A 254 5.18 15.12 -16.55
N PHE A 255 4.40 14.21 -16.02
CA PHE A 255 2.98 14.07 -16.36
C PHE A 255 2.14 14.31 -15.11
N HIS A 256 1.51 15.48 -15.05
CA HIS A 256 0.63 15.87 -13.94
C HIS A 256 -0.80 15.39 -14.20
N ILE A 257 -1.42 14.78 -13.19
CA ILE A 257 -2.78 14.23 -13.22
C ILE A 257 -3.56 14.93 -12.10
N PRO A 258 -4.45 15.88 -12.43
CA PRO A 258 -5.24 16.55 -11.41
C PRO A 258 -6.20 15.58 -10.72
N THR A 259 -6.51 15.86 -9.44
CA THR A 259 -7.46 15.04 -8.70
C THR A 259 -8.85 15.06 -9.35
N ILE A 260 -9.55 13.95 -9.26
CA ILE A 260 -10.95 13.83 -9.64
C ILE A 260 -11.88 13.64 -8.43
N ALA A 261 -11.32 13.65 -7.22
CA ALA A 261 -12.10 13.56 -5.99
C ALA A 261 -13.14 14.68 -5.90
N ARG A 262 -14.41 14.33 -5.62
CA ARG A 262 -15.52 15.28 -5.48
C ARG A 262 -15.77 15.65 -4.03
N GLU A 263 -15.70 14.67 -3.15
CA GLU A 263 -15.85 14.81 -1.71
C GLU A 263 -14.80 13.96 -1.03
N VAL A 264 -14.18 14.49 0.02
CA VAL A 264 -13.14 13.78 0.79
C VAL A 264 -13.66 13.55 2.20
N PHE A 265 -13.86 12.29 2.56
CA PHE A 265 -14.26 11.88 3.92
C PHE A 265 -13.07 11.33 4.71
N ASP A 266 -12.26 10.47 4.10
CA ASP A 266 -11.10 9.87 4.75
C ASP A 266 -10.02 9.55 3.71
N VAL A 267 -8.80 9.97 3.97
CA VAL A 267 -7.65 9.69 3.08
C VAL A 267 -6.88 8.43 3.46
N SER A 268 -7.32 7.71 4.51
CA SER A 268 -6.66 6.50 5.00
C SER A 268 -6.70 5.39 3.94
N GLY A 269 -5.54 4.84 3.58
CA GLY A 269 -5.41 3.78 2.58
C GLY A 269 -5.49 4.24 1.12
N ALA A 270 -5.52 5.57 0.85
CA ALA A 270 -5.49 6.08 -0.51
C ALA A 270 -4.18 5.69 -1.24
N GLY A 271 -3.03 5.75 -0.55
CA GLY A 271 -1.74 5.27 -1.06
C GLY A 271 -1.78 3.80 -1.45
N ASP A 272 -2.32 2.94 -0.56
CA ASP A 272 -2.49 1.50 -0.81
C ASP A 272 -3.36 1.24 -2.06
N THR A 273 -4.41 2.05 -2.25
CA THR A 273 -5.27 1.98 -3.43
C THR A 273 -4.51 2.42 -4.69
N VAL A 274 -3.72 3.49 -4.61
CA VAL A 274 -2.89 3.97 -5.73
C VAL A 274 -1.92 2.89 -6.16
N ILE A 275 -1.10 2.37 -5.25
CA ILE A 275 -0.06 1.40 -5.61
C ILE A 275 -0.64 0.08 -6.11
N GLY A 276 -1.75 -0.40 -5.50
CA GLY A 276 -2.47 -1.58 -5.96
C GLY A 276 -3.03 -1.41 -7.37
N THR A 277 -3.65 -0.25 -7.65
CA THR A 277 -4.24 0.03 -8.97
C THR A 277 -3.17 0.23 -10.04
N VAL A 278 -2.09 0.97 -9.76
CA VAL A 278 -0.95 1.13 -10.68
C VAL A 278 -0.40 -0.24 -11.06
N SER A 279 -0.11 -1.08 -10.07
CA SER A 279 0.51 -2.38 -10.31
C SER A 279 -0.40 -3.30 -11.13
N LEU A 280 -1.69 -3.33 -10.83
CA LEU A 280 -2.65 -4.13 -11.57
C LEU A 280 -2.82 -3.63 -13.00
N SER A 281 -2.78 -2.30 -13.21
CA SER A 281 -2.84 -1.68 -14.54
C SER A 281 -1.61 -2.02 -15.38
N LEU A 282 -0.41 -1.95 -14.80
CA LEU A 282 0.83 -2.36 -15.47
C LEU A 282 0.81 -3.84 -15.87
N ALA A 283 0.36 -4.72 -14.97
CA ALA A 283 0.16 -6.14 -15.27
C ALA A 283 -0.83 -6.38 -16.42
N ALA A 284 -1.86 -5.53 -16.53
CA ALA A 284 -2.84 -5.56 -17.62
C ALA A 284 -2.31 -4.93 -18.93
N GLY A 285 -1.05 -4.47 -18.97
CA GLY A 285 -0.40 -3.92 -20.17
C GLY A 285 -0.65 -2.43 -20.38
N ALA A 286 -0.92 -1.67 -19.33
CA ALA A 286 -0.98 -0.22 -19.39
C ALA A 286 0.42 0.39 -19.47
N GLU A 287 0.55 1.53 -20.14
CA GLU A 287 1.69 2.42 -19.98
C GLU A 287 1.62 3.15 -18.62
N LEU A 288 2.75 3.70 -18.14
CA LEU A 288 2.81 4.34 -16.82
C LEU A 288 1.82 5.51 -16.65
N GLU A 289 1.63 6.34 -17.68
CA GLU A 289 0.67 7.45 -17.67
C GLU A 289 -0.78 6.97 -17.53
N GLU A 290 -1.11 5.86 -18.20
CA GLU A 290 -2.42 5.22 -18.13
C GLU A 290 -2.66 4.59 -16.76
N ALA A 291 -1.64 3.89 -16.23
CA ALA A 291 -1.69 3.28 -14.91
C ALA A 291 -1.85 4.34 -13.80
N ALA A 292 -1.12 5.46 -13.89
CA ALA A 292 -1.24 6.58 -12.96
C ALA A 292 -2.62 7.25 -13.07
N SER A 293 -3.17 7.42 -14.27
CA SER A 293 -4.52 7.97 -14.48
C SER A 293 -5.61 7.07 -13.86
N LEU A 294 -5.50 5.75 -14.00
CA LEU A 294 -6.40 4.80 -13.36
C LEU A 294 -6.27 4.83 -11.84
N ALA A 295 -5.04 4.94 -11.32
CA ALA A 295 -4.79 5.03 -9.89
C ALA A 295 -5.36 6.32 -9.28
N ASN A 296 -5.25 7.46 -9.99
CA ASN A 296 -5.87 8.71 -9.57
C ASN A 296 -7.40 8.59 -9.51
N SER A 297 -8.00 7.88 -10.48
CA SER A 297 -9.44 7.60 -10.48
C SER A 297 -9.85 6.72 -9.29
N ALA A 298 -9.08 5.67 -9.00
CA ALA A 298 -9.32 4.78 -7.87
C ALA A 298 -9.18 5.52 -6.52
N ALA A 299 -8.14 6.36 -6.37
CA ALA A 299 -7.94 7.21 -5.20
C ALA A 299 -9.13 8.15 -5.00
N GLY A 300 -9.62 8.80 -6.08
CA GLY A 300 -10.78 9.69 -6.02
C GLY A 300 -12.06 9.00 -5.54
N VAL A 301 -12.25 7.70 -5.85
CA VAL A 301 -13.36 6.91 -5.32
C VAL A 301 -13.17 6.59 -3.83
N VAL A 302 -11.96 6.16 -3.44
CA VAL A 302 -11.71 5.64 -2.09
C VAL A 302 -11.75 6.74 -1.03
N VAL A 303 -11.24 7.95 -1.34
CA VAL A 303 -11.26 9.07 -0.38
C VAL A 303 -12.68 9.58 -0.08
N GLY A 304 -13.66 9.23 -0.90
CA GLY A 304 -15.09 9.48 -0.66
C GLY A 304 -15.75 8.44 0.27
N LYS A 305 -15.01 7.49 0.84
CA LYS A 305 -15.49 6.45 1.74
C LYS A 305 -14.89 6.62 3.14
N LEU A 306 -15.51 6.04 4.16
CA LEU A 306 -15.01 6.07 5.54
C LEU A 306 -14.03 4.92 5.80
N GLY A 307 -12.93 5.20 6.48
CA GLY A 307 -11.91 4.23 6.90
C GLY A 307 -11.07 3.72 5.72
N THR A 308 -10.32 2.65 5.96
CA THR A 308 -9.53 1.96 4.93
C THR A 308 -10.46 1.16 4.00
N ALA A 309 -11.13 1.88 3.10
CA ALA A 309 -12.03 1.29 2.11
C ALA A 309 -11.27 0.83 0.87
N THR A 310 -11.88 -0.05 0.08
CA THR A 310 -11.37 -0.46 -1.23
C THR A 310 -12.26 0.05 -2.35
N VAL A 311 -11.73 0.06 -3.57
CA VAL A 311 -12.48 0.34 -4.79
C VAL A 311 -12.77 -0.96 -5.53
N THR A 312 -14.00 -1.16 -5.98
CA THR A 312 -14.37 -2.30 -6.81
C THR A 312 -14.10 -2.02 -8.28
N HIS A 313 -14.02 -3.08 -9.07
CA HIS A 313 -13.90 -3.00 -10.54
C HIS A 313 -15.00 -2.13 -11.18
N GLU A 314 -16.25 -2.25 -10.69
CA GLU A 314 -17.39 -1.50 -11.20
C GLU A 314 -17.32 -0.01 -10.83
N GLU A 315 -16.94 0.30 -9.60
CA GLU A 315 -16.76 1.68 -9.13
C GLU A 315 -15.64 2.37 -9.91
N LEU A 316 -14.49 1.71 -10.11
CA LEU A 316 -13.40 2.27 -10.90
C LEU A 316 -13.83 2.53 -12.35
N ARG A 317 -14.56 1.60 -12.97
CA ARG A 317 -15.08 1.77 -14.31
C ARG A 317 -16.07 2.94 -14.42
N SER A 318 -16.91 3.11 -13.41
CA SER A 318 -17.85 4.23 -13.31
C SER A 318 -17.14 5.57 -13.14
N ALA A 319 -16.04 5.60 -12.39
CA ALA A 319 -15.25 6.81 -12.15
C ALA A 319 -14.57 7.37 -13.42
N LEU A 320 -14.34 6.56 -14.44
CA LEU A 320 -13.84 7.06 -15.74
C LEU A 320 -14.78 8.08 -16.40
N ASN A 321 -16.06 8.09 -16.04
CA ASN A 321 -17.03 9.08 -16.53
C ASN A 321 -17.00 10.40 -15.73
N TRP A 322 -16.16 10.52 -14.70
CA TRP A 322 -15.99 11.75 -13.89
C TRP A 322 -14.92 12.68 -14.48
N GLN A 323 -14.12 12.20 -15.42
CA GLN A 323 -13.04 12.92 -16.12
C GLN A 323 -13.56 13.85 -17.24
#